data_6a14a8a2c08045a966670df239d82ac6
#
_entry.id   6a14a8a2c08045a966670df239d82ac6
#
_cell.length_a   1.000
_cell.length_b   1.000
_cell.length_c   1.000
_cell.angle_alpha   90.00
_cell.angle_beta   90.00
_cell.angle_gamma   90.00
#
_symmetry.space_group_name_H-M   'P 1'
#
loop_
_entity.id
_entity.type
_entity.pdbx_description
1 polymer ?
#
loop_
_entity_poly.entity_id
_entity_poly.type
_entity_poly.pdbx_seq_one_letter_code
_entity_poly.pdbx_strand_id
1 'polypeptide(L)'
;MPDSSNDTTARDQLLKLARDLPYLANAKSKPVSVVLAEAKAKLQAIEDSLGGERQPFQRITAAELATGKFDLTYLIDGVLVKDQPAGLVAPKKSLKTNISIDLAVSLATGGRFLGYYNVPEPKRMAMFSGESGMATIQETALRVCKAANVELASTGIIFCETLPRFGDPVNMEAFRRFLDADGIEVVIIDPVYLCLPCDINPANLFDIGRLLRSVSDVCREAGATPVSVHHLKKTVANPYVPGQLEDIGWARRGRLIRHGTLSVSGR
;
A
#
# COMPACT_ATOMS: atom_id res chain seq x y z
N MET A 1 36.42 -8.77 -7.02
CA MET A 1 36.96 -8.19 -5.79
C MET A 1 36.28 -6.85 -5.62
N PRO A 2 35.66 -6.53 -4.47
CA PRO A 2 35.11 -5.21 -4.25
C PRO A 2 36.20 -4.17 -4.33
N ASP A 3 35.90 -3.06 -5.00
CA ASP A 3 36.84 -1.98 -5.27
C ASP A 3 37.27 -1.31 -3.93
N SER A 4 38.50 -1.53 -3.52
CA SER A 4 39.03 -1.08 -2.20
C SER A 4 39.01 0.46 -2.05
N SER A 5 38.90 1.20 -3.15
CA SER A 5 38.88 2.68 -3.12
C SER A 5 37.52 3.23 -2.66
N ASN A 6 36.43 2.60 -3.06
CA ASN A 6 35.06 3.02 -2.67
C ASN A 6 34.79 2.71 -1.18
N ASP A 7 35.31 1.56 -0.68
CA ASP A 7 35.17 1.20 0.73
C ASP A 7 35.89 2.18 1.65
N THR A 8 37.10 2.61 1.25
CA THR A 8 37.90 3.60 2.02
C THR A 8 37.20 4.95 2.05
N THR A 9 36.68 5.43 0.92
CA THR A 9 35.96 6.71 0.84
C THR A 9 34.67 6.68 1.65
N ALA A 10 33.93 5.59 1.63
CA ALA A 10 32.70 5.45 2.41
C ALA A 10 32.99 5.40 3.93
N ARG A 11 34.07 4.73 4.35
CA ARG A 11 34.52 4.74 5.76
C ARG A 11 34.86 6.14 6.24
N ASP A 12 35.54 6.94 5.43
CA ASP A 12 35.88 8.33 5.76
C ASP A 12 34.60 9.19 5.86
N GLN A 13 33.65 9.00 4.98
CA GLN A 13 32.35 9.68 5.04
C GLN A 13 31.54 9.28 6.28
N LEU A 14 31.52 7.99 6.66
CA LEU A 14 30.89 7.52 7.89
C LEU A 14 31.54 8.11 9.14
N LEU A 15 32.90 8.19 9.19
CA LEU A 15 33.61 8.82 10.28
C LEU A 15 33.31 10.32 10.36
N LYS A 16 33.16 10.99 9.22
CA LYS A 16 32.77 12.39 9.17
C LYS A 16 31.33 12.57 9.71
N LEU A 17 30.40 11.74 9.28
CA LEU A 17 29.03 11.77 9.77
C LEU A 17 28.96 11.51 11.28
N ALA A 18 29.74 10.53 11.80
CA ALA A 18 29.83 10.24 13.24
C ALA A 18 30.34 11.44 14.06
N ARG A 19 31.26 12.24 13.50
CA ARG A 19 31.72 13.49 14.13
C ARG A 19 30.67 14.60 14.07
N ASP A 20 29.91 14.69 12.98
CA ASP A 20 28.89 15.73 12.78
C ASP A 20 27.62 15.48 13.60
N LEU A 21 27.25 14.22 13.85
CA LEU A 21 26.02 13.83 14.57
C LEU A 21 25.84 14.50 15.92
N PRO A 22 26.85 14.62 16.82
CA PRO A 22 26.73 15.33 18.09
C PRO A 22 26.42 16.82 17.90
N TYR A 23 26.97 17.47 16.88
CA TYR A 23 26.71 18.89 16.59
C TYR A 23 25.29 19.07 16.03
N LEU A 24 24.85 18.17 15.15
CA LEU A 24 23.49 18.16 14.63
C LEU A 24 22.47 17.92 15.75
N ALA A 25 22.74 16.97 16.64
CA ALA A 25 21.86 16.65 17.77
C ALA A 25 21.75 17.79 18.79
N ASN A 26 22.84 18.56 18.99
CA ASN A 26 22.88 19.69 19.92
C ASN A 26 22.38 21.02 19.31
N ALA A 27 22.02 21.04 18.03
CA ALA A 27 21.49 22.23 17.35
C ALA A 27 20.05 22.53 17.83
N LYS A 28 19.93 23.23 18.97
CA LYS A 28 18.65 23.61 19.60
C LYS A 28 17.71 24.42 18.69
N SER A 29 18.20 24.97 17.57
CA SER A 29 17.45 25.74 16.60
C SER A 29 16.68 24.91 15.58
N LYS A 30 16.97 23.60 15.49
CA LYS A 30 16.32 22.70 14.54
C LYS A 30 15.45 21.67 15.27
N PRO A 31 14.22 21.37 14.80
CA PRO A 31 13.42 20.25 15.30
C PRO A 31 14.20 18.93 15.14
N VAL A 32 14.04 18.02 16.11
CA VAL A 32 14.72 16.70 16.09
C VAL A 32 14.37 15.91 14.83
N SER A 33 13.15 16.03 14.33
CA SER A 33 12.73 15.41 13.07
C SER A 33 13.54 15.85 11.86
N VAL A 34 13.93 17.14 11.79
CA VAL A 34 14.78 17.68 10.73
C VAL A 34 16.19 17.16 10.85
N VAL A 35 16.74 17.10 12.07
CA VAL A 35 18.06 16.52 12.32
C VAL A 35 18.14 15.06 11.91
N LEU A 36 17.11 14.29 12.24
CA LEU A 36 17.01 12.87 11.85
C LEU A 36 16.90 12.71 10.32
N ALA A 37 16.15 13.56 9.64
CA ALA A 37 16.04 13.55 8.18
C ALA A 37 17.40 13.86 7.51
N GLU A 38 18.12 14.87 8.01
CA GLU A 38 19.47 15.22 7.52
C GLU A 38 20.47 14.06 7.73
N ALA A 39 20.45 13.41 8.90
CA ALA A 39 21.31 12.27 9.20
C ALA A 39 21.01 11.07 8.30
N LYS A 40 19.73 10.75 8.09
CA LYS A 40 19.30 9.68 7.18
C LYS A 40 19.71 9.94 5.72
N ALA A 41 19.55 11.18 5.24
CA ALA A 41 19.95 11.55 3.88
C ALA A 41 21.48 11.40 3.68
N LYS A 42 22.28 11.76 4.68
CA LYS A 42 23.73 11.59 4.62
C LYS A 42 24.13 10.10 4.65
N LEU A 43 23.47 9.26 5.46
CA LEU A 43 23.69 7.81 5.47
C LEU A 43 23.33 7.20 4.13
N GLN A 44 22.19 7.56 3.56
CA GLN A 44 21.76 7.08 2.25
C GLN A 44 22.77 7.43 1.14
N ALA A 45 23.32 8.65 1.16
CA ALA A 45 24.34 9.06 0.20
C ALA A 45 25.62 8.22 0.33
N ILE A 46 25.99 7.81 1.55
CA ILE A 46 27.14 6.92 1.79
C ILE A 46 26.83 5.51 1.28
N GLU A 47 25.65 4.98 1.56
CA GLU A 47 25.19 3.68 1.04
C GLU A 47 25.18 3.67 -0.49
N ASP A 48 24.69 4.75 -1.11
CA ASP A 48 24.68 4.91 -2.57
C ASP A 48 26.10 4.98 -3.17
N SER A 49 27.08 5.48 -2.40
CA SER A 49 28.51 5.50 -2.80
C SER A 49 29.19 4.13 -2.70
N LEU A 50 28.71 3.25 -1.81
CA LEU A 50 29.21 1.88 -1.65
C LEU A 50 28.60 0.90 -2.67
N GLY A 51 27.40 1.18 -3.09
CA GLY A 51 26.75 0.41 -4.16
C GLY A 51 27.38 0.74 -5.50
N GLY A 52 28.18 -0.18 -6.06
CA GLY A 52 28.53 -0.11 -7.48
C GLY A 52 27.26 0.20 -8.29
N GLU A 53 27.40 0.90 -9.43
CA GLU A 53 26.30 1.44 -10.26
C GLU A 53 24.96 0.72 -10.06
N ARG A 54 24.15 1.19 -9.10
CA ARG A 54 22.74 0.79 -9.03
C ARG A 54 22.16 1.27 -10.34
N GLN A 55 22.00 0.35 -11.28
CA GLN A 55 21.25 0.64 -12.50
C GLN A 55 19.88 1.17 -12.04
N PRO A 56 19.59 2.46 -12.19
CA PRO A 56 18.38 3.06 -11.63
C PRO A 56 17.12 2.46 -12.26
N PHE A 57 17.30 1.69 -13.33
CA PHE A 57 16.26 1.00 -14.07
C PHE A 57 16.60 -0.49 -14.20
N GLN A 58 15.72 -1.34 -13.68
CA GLN A 58 15.77 -2.77 -13.94
C GLN A 58 15.54 -3.00 -15.45
N ARG A 59 16.57 -3.52 -16.12
CA ARG A 59 16.49 -3.77 -17.57
C ARG A 59 16.22 -5.26 -17.81
N ILE A 60 15.26 -5.53 -18.67
CA ILE A 60 14.98 -6.86 -19.21
C ILE A 60 14.96 -6.68 -20.73
N THR A 61 15.81 -7.37 -21.45
CA THR A 61 15.81 -7.37 -22.93
C THR A 61 14.62 -8.15 -23.47
N ALA A 62 14.24 -7.90 -24.73
CA ALA A 62 13.18 -8.66 -25.37
C ALA A 62 13.50 -10.16 -25.43
N ALA A 63 14.78 -10.53 -25.60
CA ALA A 63 15.21 -11.92 -25.60
C ALA A 63 15.05 -12.58 -24.22
N GLU A 64 15.44 -11.91 -23.14
CA GLU A 64 15.23 -12.37 -21.77
C GLU A 64 13.75 -12.45 -21.42
N LEU A 65 12.94 -11.47 -21.86
CA LEU A 65 11.49 -11.50 -21.66
C LEU A 65 10.83 -12.66 -22.41
N ALA A 66 11.28 -12.97 -23.63
CA ALA A 66 10.73 -14.05 -24.44
C ALA A 66 11.08 -15.45 -23.92
N THR A 67 12.23 -15.61 -23.29
CA THR A 67 12.72 -16.91 -22.78
C THR A 67 12.57 -17.07 -21.27
N GLY A 68 12.39 -15.97 -20.54
CA GLY A 68 12.21 -15.95 -19.10
C GLY A 68 10.83 -16.47 -18.67
N LYS A 69 10.75 -16.93 -17.44
CA LYS A 69 9.51 -17.35 -16.82
C LYS A 69 9.00 -16.24 -15.89
N PHE A 70 7.96 -15.51 -16.33
CA PHE A 70 7.35 -14.38 -15.61
C PHE A 70 5.90 -14.71 -15.27
N ASP A 71 5.70 -15.65 -14.36
CA ASP A 71 4.35 -16.07 -13.94
C ASP A 71 3.73 -15.04 -13.00
N LEU A 72 2.45 -14.74 -13.22
CA LEU A 72 1.67 -13.92 -12.27
C LEU A 72 1.36 -14.74 -11.02
N THR A 73 1.72 -14.21 -9.86
CA THR A 73 1.30 -14.78 -8.58
C THR A 73 -0.03 -14.16 -8.17
N TYR A 74 -1.08 -14.97 -8.14
CA TYR A 74 -2.39 -14.53 -7.71
C TYR A 74 -2.57 -14.68 -6.20
N LEU A 75 -3.09 -13.64 -5.55
CA LEU A 75 -3.63 -13.68 -4.19
C LEU A 75 -5.08 -14.16 -4.19
N ILE A 76 -5.80 -13.83 -5.25
CA ILE A 76 -7.12 -14.37 -5.57
C ILE A 76 -7.11 -14.67 -7.07
N ASP A 77 -7.38 -15.91 -7.44
CA ASP A 77 -7.30 -16.38 -8.81
C ASP A 77 -8.09 -15.51 -9.79
N GLY A 78 -7.39 -14.96 -10.78
CA GLY A 78 -7.96 -14.09 -11.81
C GLY A 78 -8.44 -12.72 -11.34
N VAL A 79 -8.27 -12.36 -10.05
CA VAL A 79 -8.84 -11.13 -9.47
C VAL A 79 -7.77 -10.23 -8.87
N LEU A 80 -6.92 -10.75 -7.96
CA LEU A 80 -5.93 -9.95 -7.25
C LEU A 80 -4.54 -10.54 -7.45
N VAL A 81 -3.64 -9.74 -8.00
CA VAL A 81 -2.25 -10.14 -8.25
C VAL A 81 -1.36 -9.60 -7.13
N LYS A 82 -0.44 -10.43 -6.66
CA LYS A 82 0.58 -10.05 -5.68
C LYS A 82 1.44 -8.90 -6.19
N ASP A 83 1.85 -8.02 -5.28
CA ASP A 83 2.74 -6.86 -5.53
C ASP A 83 2.18 -5.83 -6.53
N GLN A 84 0.89 -5.94 -6.89
CA GLN A 84 0.21 -4.97 -7.74
C GLN A 84 -0.89 -4.23 -6.96
N PRO A 85 -0.85 -2.88 -6.90
CA PRO A 85 -1.89 -2.13 -6.22
C PRO A 85 -3.25 -2.36 -6.87
N ALA A 86 -4.26 -2.62 -6.04
CA ALA A 86 -5.63 -2.86 -6.47
C ALA A 86 -6.60 -1.80 -5.93
N GLY A 87 -7.75 -1.65 -6.59
CA GLY A 87 -8.82 -0.76 -6.19
C GLY A 87 -10.16 -1.48 -6.04
N LEU A 88 -10.79 -1.34 -4.87
CA LEU A 88 -12.19 -1.69 -4.66
C LEU A 88 -13.05 -0.43 -4.82
N VAL A 89 -13.76 -0.34 -5.92
CA VAL A 89 -14.46 0.89 -6.30
C VAL A 89 -15.94 0.63 -6.47
N ALA A 90 -16.78 1.46 -5.84
CA ALA A 90 -18.22 1.34 -5.99
C ALA A 90 -18.95 2.65 -5.59
N PRO A 91 -20.21 2.86 -5.94
CA PRO A 91 -21.03 3.98 -5.50
C PRO A 91 -21.11 4.08 -3.97
N LYS A 92 -21.56 5.22 -3.45
CA LYS A 92 -21.88 5.35 -2.02
C LYS A 92 -23.01 4.38 -1.64
N LYS A 93 -22.94 3.82 -0.42
CA LYS A 93 -23.92 2.86 0.11
C LYS A 93 -24.04 1.54 -0.68
N SER A 94 -22.96 1.09 -1.29
CA SER A 94 -22.88 -0.15 -2.09
C SER A 94 -22.13 -1.29 -1.40
N LEU A 95 -22.20 -1.38 -0.07
CA LEU A 95 -21.61 -2.47 0.73
C LEU A 95 -20.08 -2.63 0.60
N LYS A 96 -19.33 -1.57 0.21
CA LYS A 96 -17.88 -1.65 0.06
C LYS A 96 -17.19 -2.22 1.30
N THR A 97 -17.50 -1.71 2.48
CA THR A 97 -16.92 -2.18 3.74
C THR A 97 -17.23 -3.67 3.98
N ASN A 98 -18.45 -4.13 3.66
CA ASN A 98 -18.78 -5.54 3.76
C ASN A 98 -17.92 -6.40 2.82
N ILE A 99 -17.74 -5.95 1.59
CA ILE A 99 -16.89 -6.64 0.59
C ILE A 99 -15.41 -6.55 0.99
N SER A 100 -14.96 -5.44 1.54
CA SER A 100 -13.59 -5.31 2.07
C SER A 100 -13.33 -6.29 3.21
N ILE A 101 -14.30 -6.48 4.10
CA ILE A 101 -14.21 -7.45 5.20
C ILE A 101 -14.27 -8.88 4.66
N ASP A 102 -15.14 -9.18 3.68
CA ASP A 102 -15.18 -10.49 3.04
C ASP A 102 -13.85 -10.80 2.33
N LEU A 103 -13.28 -9.81 1.64
CA LEU A 103 -11.95 -9.89 1.04
C LEU A 103 -10.87 -10.21 2.09
N ALA A 104 -10.88 -9.47 3.22
CA ALA A 104 -9.93 -9.69 4.30
C ALA A 104 -10.06 -11.09 4.92
N VAL A 105 -11.28 -11.52 5.22
CA VAL A 105 -11.55 -12.85 5.80
C VAL A 105 -11.16 -13.96 4.81
N SER A 106 -11.53 -13.82 3.54
CA SER A 106 -11.20 -14.81 2.51
C SER A 106 -9.68 -14.95 2.33
N LEU A 107 -8.96 -13.84 2.24
CA LEU A 107 -7.49 -13.84 2.15
C LEU A 107 -6.83 -14.38 3.41
N ALA A 108 -7.32 -14.03 4.60
CA ALA A 108 -6.74 -14.49 5.85
C ALA A 108 -6.94 -15.98 6.10
N THR A 109 -8.01 -16.56 5.58
CA THR A 109 -8.39 -17.98 5.84
C THR A 109 -8.11 -18.93 4.69
N GLY A 110 -7.82 -18.42 3.48
CA GLY A 110 -7.77 -19.23 2.25
C GLY A 110 -9.17 -19.64 1.77
N GLY A 111 -10.23 -18.98 2.29
CA GLY A 111 -11.61 -19.20 1.87
C GLY A 111 -11.91 -18.57 0.51
N ARG A 112 -13.07 -18.89 -0.06
CA ARG A 112 -13.47 -18.32 -1.35
C ARG A 112 -13.97 -16.88 -1.19
N PHE A 113 -13.34 -15.93 -1.86
CA PHE A 113 -13.82 -14.55 -1.92
C PHE A 113 -15.17 -14.48 -2.64
N LEU A 114 -16.14 -13.83 -2.03
CA LEU A 114 -17.56 -13.79 -2.46
C LEU A 114 -18.19 -15.18 -2.69
N GLY A 115 -17.65 -16.21 -2.02
CA GLY A 115 -18.09 -17.59 -2.17
C GLY A 115 -17.72 -18.25 -3.52
N TYR A 116 -17.00 -17.52 -4.39
CA TYR A 116 -16.75 -17.93 -5.77
C TYR A 116 -15.26 -18.00 -6.12
N TYR A 117 -14.52 -16.90 -5.90
CA TYR A 117 -13.13 -16.80 -6.31
C TYR A 117 -12.19 -17.53 -5.37
N ASN A 118 -11.32 -18.36 -5.90
CA ASN A 118 -10.40 -19.14 -5.11
C ASN A 118 -9.26 -18.27 -4.56
N VAL A 119 -8.91 -18.49 -3.30
CA VAL A 119 -7.71 -17.93 -2.65
C VAL A 119 -6.71 -19.09 -2.50
N PRO A 120 -5.59 -19.05 -3.25
CA PRO A 120 -4.64 -20.19 -3.27
C PRO A 120 -4.01 -20.48 -1.91
N GLU A 121 -3.71 -19.43 -1.14
CA GLU A 121 -3.04 -19.54 0.16
C GLU A 121 -3.51 -18.45 1.12
N PRO A 122 -3.65 -18.73 2.43
CA PRO A 122 -3.90 -17.71 3.44
C PRO A 122 -2.82 -16.63 3.47
N LYS A 123 -3.20 -15.39 3.77
CA LYS A 123 -2.31 -14.23 3.81
C LYS A 123 -2.47 -13.45 5.11
N ARG A 124 -1.39 -12.84 5.59
CA ARG A 124 -1.43 -11.92 6.72
C ARG A 124 -2.05 -10.59 6.29
N MET A 125 -3.14 -10.21 6.98
CA MET A 125 -3.99 -9.12 6.56
C MET A 125 -4.01 -7.99 7.58
N ALA A 126 -3.98 -6.74 7.09
CA ALA A 126 -4.38 -5.58 7.86
C ALA A 126 -5.48 -4.81 7.14
N MET A 127 -6.44 -4.26 7.89
CA MET A 127 -7.50 -3.40 7.37
C MET A 127 -7.54 -2.10 8.16
N PHE A 128 -7.31 -1.00 7.47
CA PHE A 128 -7.45 0.35 7.98
C PHE A 128 -8.82 0.88 7.59
N SER A 129 -9.66 1.25 8.56
CA SER A 129 -11.01 1.77 8.31
C SER A 129 -11.25 3.07 9.05
N GLY A 130 -11.50 4.15 8.31
CA GLY A 130 -11.69 5.50 8.84
C GLY A 130 -13.13 6.04 8.79
N GLU A 131 -14.03 5.43 8.04
CA GLU A 131 -15.46 5.84 7.98
C GLU A 131 -16.33 5.04 8.93
N SER A 132 -16.01 3.76 9.13
CA SER A 132 -16.81 2.86 9.98
C SER A 132 -16.13 2.70 11.34
N GLY A 133 -16.83 3.03 12.41
CA GLY A 133 -16.31 2.77 13.75
C GLY A 133 -16.18 1.28 14.05
N MET A 134 -15.34 0.91 15.03
CA MET A 134 -15.03 -0.49 15.37
C MET A 134 -16.26 -1.34 15.67
N ALA A 135 -17.33 -0.78 16.24
CA ALA A 135 -18.57 -1.51 16.48
C ALA A 135 -19.20 -2.04 15.16
N THR A 136 -19.24 -1.20 14.13
CA THR A 136 -19.76 -1.59 12.80
C THR A 136 -18.85 -2.59 12.12
N ILE A 137 -17.53 -2.40 12.21
CA ILE A 137 -16.53 -3.33 11.70
C ILE A 137 -16.68 -4.70 12.37
N GLN A 138 -16.77 -4.72 13.71
CA GLN A 138 -16.96 -5.95 14.49
C GLN A 138 -18.23 -6.69 14.09
N GLU A 139 -19.37 -6.01 14.06
CA GLU A 139 -20.64 -6.61 13.68
C GLU A 139 -20.59 -7.22 12.28
N THR A 140 -19.99 -6.48 11.32
CA THR A 140 -19.87 -6.96 9.93
C THR A 140 -18.89 -8.13 9.86
N ALA A 141 -17.73 -8.05 10.52
CA ALA A 141 -16.74 -9.12 10.52
C ALA A 141 -17.30 -10.41 11.13
N LEU A 142 -18.03 -10.31 12.25
CA LEU A 142 -18.69 -11.47 12.87
C LEU A 142 -19.72 -12.12 11.92
N ARG A 143 -20.50 -11.31 11.19
CA ARG A 143 -21.48 -11.84 10.22
C ARG A 143 -20.79 -12.53 9.03
N VAL A 144 -19.72 -11.93 8.49
CA VAL A 144 -18.94 -12.50 7.39
C VAL A 144 -18.27 -13.80 7.84
N CYS A 145 -17.61 -13.79 8.98
CA CYS A 145 -16.96 -14.99 9.55
C CYS A 145 -17.96 -16.11 9.81
N LYS A 146 -19.16 -15.78 10.33
CA LYS A 146 -20.23 -16.77 10.51
C LYS A 146 -20.69 -17.37 9.17
N ALA A 147 -20.82 -16.55 8.14
CA ALA A 147 -21.17 -17.05 6.80
C ALA A 147 -20.07 -17.93 6.18
N ALA A 148 -18.82 -17.61 6.46
CA ALA A 148 -17.65 -18.40 6.03
C ALA A 148 -17.38 -19.62 6.92
N ASN A 149 -18.13 -19.81 8.01
CA ASN A 149 -17.92 -20.85 9.02
C ASN A 149 -16.53 -20.83 9.65
N VAL A 150 -16.04 -19.63 9.97
CA VAL A 150 -14.77 -19.39 10.66
C VAL A 150 -14.96 -18.52 11.90
N GLU A 151 -14.07 -18.60 12.86
CA GLU A 151 -14.05 -17.69 14.02
C GLU A 151 -13.21 -16.45 13.72
N LEU A 152 -13.74 -15.25 14.01
CA LEU A 152 -13.01 -14.01 13.79
C LEU A 152 -11.66 -13.99 14.50
N ALA A 153 -11.60 -14.48 15.72
CA ALA A 153 -10.38 -14.53 16.53
C ALA A 153 -9.26 -15.41 15.89
N SER A 154 -9.64 -16.40 15.06
CA SER A 154 -8.68 -17.28 14.41
C SER A 154 -8.13 -16.73 13.09
N THR A 155 -8.68 -15.63 12.57
CA THR A 155 -8.28 -15.08 11.26
C THR A 155 -6.93 -14.37 11.29
N GLY A 156 -6.49 -13.88 12.45
CA GLY A 156 -5.28 -13.09 12.58
C GLY A 156 -5.30 -11.72 11.87
N ILE A 157 -6.47 -11.25 11.44
CA ILE A 157 -6.62 -9.94 10.78
C ILE A 157 -6.39 -8.82 11.79
N ILE A 158 -5.57 -7.83 11.43
CA ILE A 158 -5.36 -6.62 12.23
C ILE A 158 -6.27 -5.50 11.71
N PHE A 159 -7.14 -4.97 12.58
CA PHE A 159 -8.01 -3.84 12.27
C PHE A 159 -7.48 -2.56 12.91
N CYS A 160 -7.39 -1.48 12.12
CA CYS A 160 -6.89 -0.17 12.54
C CYS A 160 -7.92 0.92 12.24
N GLU A 161 -8.26 1.76 13.22
CA GLU A 161 -9.10 2.97 13.03
C GLU A 161 -8.28 4.17 12.54
N THR A 162 -7.00 4.23 12.93
CA THR A 162 -6.14 5.34 12.56
C THR A 162 -5.59 5.09 11.15
N LEU A 163 -6.02 5.92 10.21
CA LEU A 163 -5.57 5.84 8.81
C LEU A 163 -4.15 6.40 8.64
N PRO A 164 -3.35 5.84 7.72
CA PRO A 164 -2.07 6.42 7.34
C PRO A 164 -2.28 7.77 6.65
N ARG A 165 -1.38 8.73 6.90
CA ARG A 165 -1.39 10.06 6.28
C ARG A 165 -0.41 10.09 5.13
N PHE A 166 -0.94 10.08 3.91
CA PHE A 166 -0.13 10.12 2.70
C PHE A 166 0.58 11.45 2.54
N GLY A 167 1.85 11.42 2.16
CA GLY A 167 2.66 12.64 2.03
C GLY A 167 3.34 13.10 3.32
N ASP A 168 3.01 12.52 4.48
CA ASP A 168 3.74 12.74 5.73
C ASP A 168 4.84 11.67 5.88
N PRO A 169 6.13 12.04 5.72
CA PRO A 169 7.21 11.05 5.73
C PRO A 169 7.32 10.27 7.06
N VAL A 170 7.02 10.93 8.18
CA VAL A 170 7.10 10.29 9.52
C VAL A 170 5.98 9.27 9.65
N ASN A 171 4.77 9.61 9.23
CA ASN A 171 3.63 8.72 9.28
C ASN A 171 3.77 7.55 8.29
N MET A 172 4.29 7.81 7.08
CA MET A 172 4.55 6.76 6.09
C MET A 172 5.64 5.79 6.55
N GLU A 173 6.67 6.27 7.23
CA GLU A 173 7.69 5.39 7.83
C GLU A 173 7.10 4.56 9.00
N ALA A 174 6.22 5.14 9.82
CA ALA A 174 5.49 4.40 10.84
C ALA A 174 4.58 3.31 10.23
N PHE A 175 3.92 3.64 9.12
CA PHE A 175 3.11 2.68 8.36
C PHE A 175 3.96 1.54 7.78
N ARG A 176 5.12 1.84 7.18
CA ARG A 176 6.06 0.83 6.70
C ARG A 176 6.50 -0.12 7.82
N ARG A 177 6.90 0.44 8.97
CA ARG A 177 7.31 -0.36 10.14
C ARG A 177 6.20 -1.26 10.67
N PHE A 178 4.96 -0.77 10.66
CA PHE A 178 3.80 -1.56 11.04
C PHE A 178 3.64 -2.77 10.09
N LEU A 179 3.72 -2.55 8.77
CA LEU A 179 3.62 -3.63 7.79
C LEU A 179 4.74 -4.66 7.97
N ASP A 180 5.98 -4.20 8.18
CA ASP A 180 7.15 -5.08 8.39
C ASP A 180 7.04 -5.88 9.69
N ALA A 181 6.72 -5.22 10.82
CA ALA A 181 6.71 -5.83 12.14
C ALA A 181 5.69 -6.95 12.27
N ASP A 182 4.52 -6.77 11.66
CA ASP A 182 3.44 -7.75 11.67
C ASP A 182 3.48 -8.69 10.44
N GLY A 183 4.44 -8.48 9.53
CA GLY A 183 4.62 -9.27 8.31
C GLY A 183 3.38 -9.25 7.41
N ILE A 184 2.76 -8.08 7.24
CA ILE A 184 1.52 -7.91 6.48
C ILE A 184 1.80 -8.13 4.99
N GLU A 185 1.06 -9.06 4.38
CA GLU A 185 1.16 -9.37 2.96
C GLU A 185 0.11 -8.65 2.11
N VAL A 186 -1.05 -8.29 2.70
CA VAL A 186 -2.08 -7.49 2.03
C VAL A 186 -2.65 -6.47 3.01
N VAL A 187 -2.77 -5.22 2.58
CA VAL A 187 -3.34 -4.14 3.37
C VAL A 187 -4.51 -3.50 2.65
N ILE A 188 -5.66 -3.42 3.33
CA ILE A 188 -6.86 -2.73 2.83
C ILE A 188 -6.95 -1.36 3.49
N ILE A 189 -7.18 -0.30 2.70
CA ILE A 189 -7.34 1.08 3.17
C ILE A 189 -8.72 1.58 2.76
N ASP A 190 -9.63 1.73 3.74
CA ASP A 190 -11.05 2.06 3.53
C ASP A 190 -11.48 3.31 4.33
N PRO A 191 -11.73 4.43 3.69
CA PRO A 191 -11.45 4.76 2.31
C PRO A 191 -10.13 5.53 2.16
N VAL A 192 -9.51 5.37 1.02
CA VAL A 192 -8.20 5.98 0.72
C VAL A 192 -8.24 7.52 0.67
N TYR A 193 -9.38 8.16 0.38
CA TYR A 193 -9.45 9.61 0.30
C TYR A 193 -9.24 10.32 1.66
N LEU A 194 -9.52 9.63 2.77
CA LEU A 194 -9.25 10.17 4.12
C LEU A 194 -7.76 10.16 4.49
N CYS A 195 -6.95 9.46 3.74
CA CYS A 195 -5.50 9.43 3.92
C CYS A 195 -4.78 10.61 3.24
N LEU A 196 -5.50 11.39 2.41
CA LEU A 196 -4.92 12.47 1.63
C LEU A 196 -4.71 13.72 2.50
N PRO A 197 -3.63 14.50 2.27
CA PRO A 197 -3.43 15.80 2.88
C PRO A 197 -4.57 16.77 2.56
N CYS A 198 -4.93 17.61 3.53
CA CYS A 198 -6.06 18.56 3.40
C CYS A 198 -5.82 19.67 2.36
N ASP A 199 -4.57 19.98 2.05
CA ASP A 199 -4.13 21.01 1.12
C ASP A 199 -4.08 20.55 -0.33
N ILE A 200 -4.31 19.27 -0.59
CA ILE A 200 -4.29 18.72 -1.95
C ILE A 200 -5.67 18.84 -2.60
N ASN A 201 -5.67 19.39 -3.82
CA ASN A 201 -6.85 19.39 -4.66
C ASN A 201 -7.13 17.98 -5.19
N PRO A 202 -8.24 17.31 -4.79
CA PRO A 202 -8.57 15.98 -5.27
C PRO A 202 -8.80 15.88 -6.78
N ALA A 203 -8.96 17.01 -7.48
CA ALA A 203 -9.07 17.03 -8.94
C ALA A 203 -7.69 17.06 -9.64
N ASN A 204 -6.60 17.30 -8.90
CA ASN A 204 -5.25 17.26 -9.44
C ASN A 204 -4.70 15.83 -9.48
N LEU A 205 -4.79 15.22 -10.65
CA LEU A 205 -4.35 13.83 -10.88
C LEU A 205 -2.85 13.62 -10.63
N PHE A 206 -2.02 14.65 -10.85
CA PHE A 206 -0.57 14.53 -10.66
C PHE A 206 -0.22 14.39 -9.19
N ASP A 207 -0.86 15.19 -8.33
CA ASP A 207 -0.63 15.15 -6.89
C ASP A 207 -1.16 13.84 -6.29
N ILE A 208 -2.38 13.46 -6.65
CA ILE A 208 -2.96 12.18 -6.22
C ILE A 208 -2.13 11.00 -6.72
N GLY A 209 -1.70 11.02 -7.99
CA GLY A 209 -0.87 9.95 -8.56
C GLY A 209 0.46 9.79 -7.83
N ARG A 210 1.10 10.90 -7.45
CA ARG A 210 2.34 10.89 -6.67
C ARG A 210 2.16 10.29 -5.29
N LEU A 211 1.07 10.64 -4.60
CA LEU A 211 0.75 10.10 -3.26
C LEU A 211 0.43 8.60 -3.32
N LEU A 212 -0.41 8.17 -4.24
CA LEU A 212 -0.74 6.75 -4.42
C LEU A 212 0.51 5.93 -4.78
N ARG A 213 1.41 6.50 -5.58
CA ARG A 213 2.69 5.86 -5.89
C ARG A 213 3.55 5.70 -4.64
N SER A 214 3.67 6.74 -3.80
CA SER A 214 4.47 6.65 -2.57
C SER A 214 3.95 5.56 -1.62
N VAL A 215 2.63 5.39 -1.51
CA VAL A 215 2.02 4.31 -0.72
C VAL A 215 2.31 2.95 -1.33
N SER A 216 2.17 2.82 -2.66
CA SER A 216 2.47 1.57 -3.36
C SER A 216 3.94 1.19 -3.23
N ASP A 217 4.86 2.17 -3.24
CA ASP A 217 6.28 1.95 -3.05
C ASP A 217 6.57 1.46 -1.62
N VAL A 218 5.99 2.12 -0.60
CA VAL A 218 6.10 1.70 0.81
C VAL A 218 5.55 0.28 1.04
N CYS A 219 4.38 -0.02 0.49
CA CYS A 219 3.80 -1.36 0.60
C CYS A 219 4.69 -2.40 -0.09
N ARG A 220 5.19 -2.11 -1.29
CA ARG A 220 6.06 -3.01 -2.03
C ARG A 220 7.38 -3.27 -1.30
N GLU A 221 7.99 -2.25 -0.70
CA GLU A 221 9.21 -2.38 0.11
C GLU A 221 8.99 -3.28 1.33
N ALA A 222 7.80 -3.24 1.93
CA ALA A 222 7.38 -4.11 3.03
C ALA A 222 6.84 -5.48 2.54
N GLY A 223 6.81 -5.77 1.24
CA GLY A 223 6.26 -7.02 0.69
C GLY A 223 4.73 -7.12 0.75
N ALA A 224 4.03 -6.00 0.94
CA ALA A 224 2.58 -5.94 1.06
C ALA A 224 1.91 -5.48 -0.24
N THR A 225 0.77 -6.07 -0.56
CA THR A 225 -0.09 -5.64 -1.69
C THR A 225 -1.18 -4.71 -1.18
N PRO A 226 -1.22 -3.42 -1.60
CA PRO A 226 -2.24 -2.49 -1.17
C PRO A 226 -3.54 -2.64 -1.96
N VAL A 227 -4.67 -2.65 -1.24
CA VAL A 227 -6.02 -2.57 -1.79
C VAL A 227 -6.68 -1.28 -1.30
N SER A 228 -6.89 -0.35 -2.20
CA SER A 228 -7.48 0.97 -1.92
C SER A 228 -8.99 0.96 -2.16
N VAL A 229 -9.76 1.26 -1.12
CA VAL A 229 -11.22 1.38 -1.25
C VAL A 229 -11.60 2.81 -1.62
N HIS A 230 -12.40 2.97 -2.67
CA HIS A 230 -12.77 4.29 -3.18
C HIS A 230 -14.22 4.41 -3.62
N HIS A 231 -14.74 5.65 -3.57
CA HIS A 231 -16.09 5.98 -4.05
C HIS A 231 -16.07 6.39 -5.53
N LEU A 232 -17.06 5.92 -6.30
CA LEU A 232 -17.34 6.49 -7.61
C LEU A 232 -17.91 7.91 -7.50
N LYS A 233 -17.77 8.70 -8.56
CA LYS A 233 -18.41 10.02 -8.67
C LYS A 233 -19.93 9.87 -8.57
N LYS A 234 -20.56 10.92 -8.05
CA LYS A 234 -22.04 10.98 -7.94
C LYS A 234 -22.76 10.98 -9.29
N THR A 235 -22.06 11.22 -10.40
CA THR A 235 -22.61 11.39 -11.75
C THR A 235 -22.67 10.10 -12.56
N VAL A 236 -22.51 8.94 -11.96
CA VAL A 236 -22.73 7.66 -12.66
C VAL A 236 -24.22 7.53 -12.96
N ALA A 237 -24.57 7.65 -14.23
CA ALA A 237 -25.96 7.75 -14.69
C ALA A 237 -26.77 6.47 -14.43
N ASN A 238 -26.12 5.32 -14.29
CA ASN A 238 -26.78 4.04 -14.02
C ASN A 238 -26.00 3.26 -12.95
N PRO A 239 -26.57 3.10 -11.72
CA PRO A 239 -25.91 2.37 -10.64
C PRO A 239 -25.83 0.85 -10.87
N TYR A 240 -26.51 0.32 -11.90
CA TYR A 240 -26.53 -1.11 -12.24
C TYR A 240 -25.51 -1.50 -13.31
N VAL A 241 -24.80 -0.52 -13.88
CA VAL A 241 -23.69 -0.78 -14.80
C VAL A 241 -22.38 -0.75 -14.01
N PRO A 242 -21.46 -1.71 -14.24
CA PRO A 242 -20.14 -1.65 -13.62
C PRO A 242 -19.48 -0.31 -13.86
N GLY A 243 -18.94 0.30 -12.79
CA GLY A 243 -18.22 1.56 -12.91
C GLY A 243 -16.97 1.41 -13.76
N GLN A 244 -16.70 2.39 -14.60
CA GLN A 244 -15.48 2.47 -15.40
C GLN A 244 -14.38 3.20 -14.64
N LEU A 245 -13.13 3.07 -15.06
CA LEU A 245 -11.99 3.76 -14.44
C LEU A 245 -12.17 5.28 -14.39
N GLU A 246 -12.84 5.85 -15.39
CA GLU A 246 -13.15 7.28 -15.48
C GLU A 246 -14.19 7.74 -14.44
N ASP A 247 -14.96 6.82 -13.89
CA ASP A 247 -15.96 7.08 -12.86
C ASP A 247 -15.34 7.18 -11.45
N ILE A 248 -14.11 6.74 -11.27
CA ILE A 248 -13.38 6.95 -10.03
C ILE A 248 -13.18 8.45 -9.81
N GLY A 249 -13.51 8.94 -8.61
CA GLY A 249 -13.58 10.37 -8.30
C GLY A 249 -12.36 11.20 -8.69
N TRP A 250 -11.19 10.59 -8.84
CA TRP A 250 -9.90 11.21 -9.22
C TRP A 250 -9.38 10.71 -10.58
N ALA A 251 -9.92 9.62 -11.12
CA ALA A 251 -9.44 9.07 -12.38
C ALA A 251 -10.08 9.76 -13.58
N ARG A 252 -9.67 11.00 -13.83
CA ARG A 252 -9.84 11.55 -15.18
C ARG A 252 -8.69 11.04 -16.04
N ARG A 253 -8.90 9.94 -16.78
CA ARG A 253 -7.98 9.24 -17.68
C ARG A 253 -7.00 8.31 -16.96
N GLY A 254 -7.47 7.09 -16.71
CA GLY A 254 -6.75 6.04 -16.02
C GLY A 254 -5.44 5.61 -16.63
N ARG A 255 -4.43 5.55 -15.77
CA ARG A 255 -3.19 4.78 -16.00
C ARG A 255 -2.56 4.23 -14.73
N LEU A 256 -3.16 4.38 -13.55
CA LEU A 256 -2.52 4.02 -12.28
C LEU A 256 -2.94 2.67 -11.69
N ILE A 257 -4.05 2.10 -12.13
CA ILE A 257 -4.50 0.78 -11.68
C ILE A 257 -4.56 -0.11 -12.93
N ARG A 258 -3.51 -0.88 -13.19
CA ARG A 258 -3.42 -1.68 -14.42
C ARG A 258 -4.07 -3.05 -14.33
N HIS A 259 -4.16 -3.66 -13.15
CA HIS A 259 -4.77 -4.97 -12.97
C HIS A 259 -5.46 -5.02 -11.61
N GLY A 260 -6.73 -5.43 -11.57
CA GLY A 260 -7.45 -5.69 -10.34
C GLY A 260 -8.36 -4.57 -9.84
N THR A 261 -9.15 -3.93 -10.70
CA THR A 261 -10.28 -3.11 -10.23
C THR A 261 -11.50 -4.00 -10.04
N LEU A 262 -11.86 -4.28 -8.78
CA LEU A 262 -13.12 -4.89 -8.42
C LEU A 262 -14.21 -3.81 -8.46
N SER A 263 -15.06 -3.83 -9.49
CA SER A 263 -16.25 -2.99 -9.55
C SER A 263 -17.47 -3.79 -9.12
N VAL A 264 -18.16 -3.34 -8.08
CA VAL A 264 -19.39 -3.97 -7.61
C VAL A 264 -20.57 -3.15 -8.10
N SER A 265 -21.38 -3.75 -8.97
CA SER A 265 -22.71 -3.23 -9.32
C SER A 265 -23.72 -3.72 -8.28
N GLY A 266 -24.42 -2.79 -7.62
CA GLY A 266 -25.55 -3.15 -6.76
C GLY A 266 -26.70 -3.73 -7.59
N ARG A 267 -27.22 -4.86 -7.15
CA ARG A 267 -28.57 -5.31 -7.48
C ARG A 267 -29.53 -4.89 -6.40
#